data_ba0710f3dd5df0cee9e8b9d469fc6776
#
_entry.id   ba0710f3dd5df0cee9e8b9d469fc6776
#
_cell.length_a   1.000
_cell.length_b   1.000
_cell.length_c   1.000
_cell.angle_alpha   90.00
_cell.angle_beta   90.00
_cell.angle_gamma   90.00
#
_symmetry.space_group_name_H-M   'P 1'
#
loop_
_entity.id
_entity.type
_entity.pdbx_description
1 polymer ?
#
loop_
_entity_poly.entity_id
_entity_poly.type
_entity_poly.pdbx_seq_one_letter_code
_entity_poly.pdbx_strand_id
1 'polypeptide(L)'
;MVRKKGYFMELVLYRGRPADCTGRLEKEIRTYDLLDALGLEYWRTDHAFLRADTMEDCMVIDDCLGATVCKNLFLCNRQKTNFYLLMMPGDKPFKTKELSHQLGISRLSFASPEDMEQYLDCTPGSSSVMGLANDKENKVQLLMDEDVVKGEFLGCHPCINTSSLKLYTKDVLEKFLPTVHHEPVYVVLNGD
;
A
#
# COMPACT_ATOMS: atom_id res chain seq x y z
N MET A 1 5.45 -1.20 -22.66
CA MET A 1 4.33 -1.05 -23.63
C MET A 1 3.47 -2.30 -23.56
N VAL A 2 2.24 -2.19 -23.11
CA VAL A 2 1.33 -3.35 -22.86
C VAL A 2 0.27 -3.42 -23.95
N ARG A 3 -0.01 -4.62 -24.47
CA ARG A 3 -1.02 -4.85 -25.52
C ARG A 3 -2.27 -5.48 -24.87
N LYS A 4 -3.35 -4.71 -24.75
CA LYS A 4 -4.66 -5.23 -24.38
C LYS A 4 -5.69 -4.85 -25.46
N LYS A 5 -6.41 -5.82 -26.03
CA LYS A 5 -7.47 -5.64 -27.05
C LYS A 5 -7.08 -4.78 -28.28
N GLY A 6 -5.84 -4.92 -28.79
CA GLY A 6 -5.43 -4.25 -30.04
C GLY A 6 -4.97 -2.79 -29.90
N TYR A 7 -5.01 -2.21 -28.70
CA TYR A 7 -4.45 -0.89 -28.41
C TYR A 7 -3.14 -1.04 -27.64
N PHE A 8 -2.15 -0.23 -28.04
CA PHE A 8 -0.93 -0.07 -27.26
C PHE A 8 -1.19 1.03 -26.23
N MET A 9 -1.24 0.67 -24.96
CA MET A 9 -1.29 1.63 -23.86
C MET A 9 0.06 1.62 -23.19
N GLU A 10 0.64 2.80 -23.05
CA GLU A 10 1.93 3.00 -22.39
C GLU A 10 1.67 3.56 -20.99
N LEU A 11 2.30 2.96 -19.99
CA LEU A 11 2.32 3.52 -18.64
C LEU A 11 3.26 4.73 -18.65
N VAL A 12 2.84 5.80 -18.00
CA VAL A 12 3.60 7.04 -17.89
C VAL A 12 3.88 7.32 -16.43
N LEU A 13 5.13 7.63 -16.12
CA LEU A 13 5.53 8.08 -14.79
C LEU A 13 5.34 9.60 -14.69
N TYR A 14 4.43 10.01 -13.82
CA TYR A 14 4.16 11.40 -13.49
C TYR A 14 4.81 11.76 -12.16
N ARG A 15 5.23 13.02 -12.00
CA ARG A 15 5.67 13.55 -10.71
C ARG A 15 4.50 14.26 -10.05
N GLY A 16 4.18 13.84 -8.82
CA GLY A 16 3.12 14.42 -8.01
C GLY A 16 1.70 14.10 -8.47
N ARG A 17 0.75 14.87 -7.98
CA ARG A 17 -0.68 14.69 -8.26
C ARG A 17 -1.05 15.03 -9.70
N PRO A 18 -2.19 14.53 -10.20
CA PRO A 18 -2.73 14.99 -11.48
C PRO A 18 -3.01 16.51 -11.46
N ALA A 19 -2.75 17.18 -12.58
CA ALA A 19 -3.14 18.59 -12.73
C ALA A 19 -4.66 18.79 -12.70
N ASP A 20 -5.41 17.77 -13.16
CA ASP A 20 -6.88 17.71 -13.10
C ASP A 20 -7.29 16.42 -12.37
N CYS A 21 -8.02 16.57 -11.28
CA CYS A 21 -8.55 15.48 -10.48
C CYS A 21 -10.02 15.17 -10.78
N THR A 22 -10.60 15.76 -11.83
CA THR A 22 -11.99 15.49 -12.24
C THR A 22 -12.19 13.99 -12.51
N GLY A 23 -13.21 13.39 -11.89
CA GLY A 23 -13.54 11.97 -12.02
C GLY A 23 -12.68 11.02 -11.18
N ARG A 24 -11.72 11.52 -10.40
CA ARG A 24 -10.97 10.71 -9.43
C ARG A 24 -11.76 10.52 -8.14
N LEU A 25 -11.52 9.41 -7.45
CA LEU A 25 -12.18 9.12 -6.17
C LEU A 25 -11.64 10.05 -5.08
N GLU A 26 -12.53 10.44 -4.17
CA GLU A 26 -12.19 11.36 -3.08
C GLU A 26 -11.07 10.83 -2.17
N LYS A 27 -11.05 9.52 -1.89
CA LYS A 27 -9.98 8.87 -1.11
C LYS A 27 -8.60 8.96 -1.77
N GLU A 28 -8.56 8.90 -3.10
CA GLU A 28 -7.35 9.13 -3.88
C GLU A 28 -6.89 10.60 -3.77
N ILE A 29 -7.81 11.54 -3.92
CA ILE A 29 -7.53 12.98 -3.82
C ILE A 29 -7.03 13.33 -2.42
N ARG A 30 -7.67 12.81 -1.35
CA ARG A 30 -7.20 13.01 0.04
C ARG A 30 -5.78 12.50 0.26
N THR A 31 -5.40 11.41 -0.39
CA THR A 31 -4.01 10.91 -0.33
C THR A 31 -3.05 11.95 -0.90
N TYR A 32 -3.35 12.50 -2.08
CA TYR A 32 -2.51 13.55 -2.68
C TYR A 32 -2.47 14.82 -1.82
N ASP A 33 -3.61 15.26 -1.30
CA ASP A 33 -3.70 16.44 -0.43
C ASP A 33 -2.79 16.30 0.79
N LEU A 34 -2.77 15.11 1.42
CA LEU A 34 -1.90 14.84 2.56
C LEU A 34 -0.42 14.84 2.19
N LEU A 35 -0.06 14.16 1.10
CA LEU A 35 1.33 14.10 0.63
C LEU A 35 1.86 15.50 0.26
N ASP A 36 1.04 16.31 -0.42
CA ASP A 36 1.38 17.69 -0.79
C ASP A 36 1.50 18.59 0.45
N ALA A 37 0.58 18.45 1.43
CA ALA A 37 0.62 19.21 2.68
C ALA A 37 1.87 18.90 3.50
N LEU A 38 2.39 17.67 3.43
CA LEU A 38 3.64 17.25 4.06
C LEU A 38 4.90 17.64 3.26
N GLY A 39 4.73 18.20 2.06
CA GLY A 39 5.83 18.54 1.16
C GLY A 39 6.62 17.32 0.69
N LEU A 40 5.96 16.14 0.58
CA LEU A 40 6.63 14.93 0.14
C LEU A 40 6.78 14.91 -1.37
N GLU A 41 7.93 14.47 -1.83
CA GLU A 41 8.14 14.17 -3.24
C GLU A 41 7.62 12.75 -3.53
N TYR A 42 6.81 12.61 -4.57
CA TYR A 42 6.31 11.32 -5.01
C TYR A 42 6.07 11.28 -6.51
N TRP A 43 6.06 10.08 -7.04
CA TRP A 43 5.75 9.80 -8.44
C TRP A 43 4.52 8.90 -8.50
N ARG A 44 3.83 8.95 -9.62
CA ARG A 44 2.57 8.26 -9.85
C ARG A 44 2.53 7.65 -11.24
N THR A 45 1.94 6.47 -11.36
CA THR A 45 1.50 5.92 -12.64
C THR A 45 0.04 5.52 -12.56
N ASP A 46 -0.74 5.90 -13.57
CA ASP A 46 -2.14 5.50 -13.68
C ASP A 46 -2.24 4.28 -14.58
N HIS A 47 -2.93 3.24 -14.11
CA HIS A 47 -3.01 1.96 -14.77
C HIS A 47 -4.42 1.34 -14.73
N ALA A 48 -5.46 2.18 -14.91
CA ALA A 48 -6.87 1.74 -14.86
C ALA A 48 -7.21 0.60 -15.84
N PHE A 49 -6.41 0.41 -16.88
CA PHE A 49 -6.50 -0.68 -17.84
C PHE A 49 -5.77 -1.97 -17.40
N LEU A 50 -4.90 -1.86 -16.37
CA LEU A 50 -4.20 -2.96 -15.70
C LEU A 50 -4.64 -2.94 -14.24
N ARG A 51 -5.44 -3.91 -13.81
CA ARG A 51 -5.94 -3.93 -12.43
C ARG A 51 -4.92 -4.43 -11.40
N ALA A 52 -3.68 -4.70 -11.85
CA ALA A 52 -2.65 -5.33 -11.02
C ALA A 52 -3.11 -6.67 -10.40
N ASP A 53 -3.96 -7.40 -11.12
CA ASP A 53 -4.52 -8.68 -10.67
C ASP A 53 -3.60 -9.86 -11.04
N THR A 54 -2.63 -9.64 -11.93
CA THR A 54 -1.66 -10.64 -12.37
C THR A 54 -0.24 -10.22 -12.04
N MET A 55 0.66 -11.19 -11.90
CA MET A 55 2.10 -10.91 -11.69
C MET A 55 2.69 -10.11 -12.86
N GLU A 56 2.25 -10.38 -14.10
CA GLU A 56 2.70 -9.64 -15.28
C GLU A 56 2.28 -8.17 -15.21
N ASP A 57 1.03 -7.88 -14.82
CA ASP A 57 0.53 -6.52 -14.64
C ASP A 57 1.35 -5.78 -13.56
N CYS A 58 1.63 -6.46 -12.42
CA CYS A 58 2.44 -5.90 -11.34
C CYS A 58 3.86 -5.56 -11.82
N MET A 59 4.53 -6.47 -12.53
CA MET A 59 5.90 -6.23 -13.02
C MET A 59 5.97 -5.02 -13.95
N VAL A 60 4.99 -4.84 -14.85
CA VAL A 60 4.95 -3.68 -15.76
C VAL A 60 4.74 -2.37 -15.00
N ILE A 61 3.94 -2.39 -13.94
CA ILE A 61 3.73 -1.22 -13.07
C ILE A 61 5.01 -0.90 -12.30
N ASP A 62 5.63 -1.91 -11.69
CA ASP A 62 6.89 -1.77 -10.94
C ASP A 62 8.02 -1.22 -11.83
N ASP A 63 8.16 -1.73 -13.04
CA ASP A 63 9.14 -1.24 -14.02
C ASP A 63 8.90 0.24 -14.38
N CYS A 64 7.65 0.63 -14.57
CA CYS A 64 7.31 2.03 -14.85
C CYS A 64 7.60 2.94 -13.66
N LEU A 65 7.26 2.51 -12.44
CA LEU A 65 7.52 3.27 -11.21
C LEU A 65 9.02 3.35 -10.89
N GLY A 66 9.80 2.35 -11.27
CA GLY A 66 11.16 2.14 -10.78
C GLY A 66 11.15 1.88 -9.26
N ALA A 67 10.12 1.19 -8.76
CA ALA A 67 9.97 0.74 -7.38
C ALA A 67 8.96 -0.41 -7.32
N THR A 68 9.19 -1.38 -6.46
CA THR A 68 8.24 -2.48 -6.25
C THR A 68 7.05 -2.02 -5.41
N VAL A 69 5.85 -2.26 -5.91
CA VAL A 69 4.61 -2.03 -5.14
C VAL A 69 4.52 -3.08 -4.04
N CYS A 70 4.51 -2.62 -2.80
CA CYS A 70 4.43 -3.49 -1.63
C CYS A 70 3.08 -4.20 -1.55
N LYS A 71 3.09 -5.45 -1.09
CA LYS A 71 1.88 -6.09 -0.58
C LYS A 71 1.48 -5.41 0.72
N ASN A 72 0.21 -5.05 0.81
CA ASN A 72 -0.39 -4.53 2.02
C ASN A 72 -1.52 -5.49 2.42
N LEU A 73 -1.27 -6.31 3.46
CA LEU A 73 -2.19 -7.34 3.90
C LEU A 73 -2.91 -6.88 5.17
N PHE A 74 -4.23 -6.75 5.08
CA PHE A 74 -5.03 -6.34 6.22
C PHE A 74 -5.52 -7.57 6.99
N LEU A 75 -5.09 -7.68 8.22
CA LEU A 75 -5.23 -8.87 9.07
C LEU A 75 -5.95 -8.53 10.37
N CYS A 76 -6.56 -9.53 10.98
CA CYS A 76 -7.17 -9.40 12.31
C CYS A 76 -7.02 -10.69 13.13
N ASN A 77 -7.18 -10.57 14.45
CA ASN A 77 -7.36 -11.71 15.32
C ASN A 77 -8.77 -12.30 15.16
N ARG A 78 -8.98 -13.49 15.70
CA ARG A 78 -10.28 -14.22 15.59
C ARG A 78 -11.47 -13.42 16.14
N GLN A 79 -11.24 -12.63 17.19
CA GLN A 79 -12.28 -11.83 17.86
C GLN A 79 -12.55 -10.50 17.17
N LYS A 80 -11.77 -10.15 16.12
CA LYS A 80 -11.83 -8.84 15.46
C LYS A 80 -11.69 -7.65 16.41
N THR A 81 -10.86 -7.81 17.43
CA THR A 81 -10.54 -6.76 18.40
C THR A 81 -9.22 -6.07 18.10
N ASN A 82 -8.34 -6.73 17.36
CA ASN A 82 -7.03 -6.24 16.98
C ASN A 82 -6.85 -6.36 15.47
N PHE A 83 -6.49 -5.26 14.83
CA PHE A 83 -6.26 -5.18 13.40
C PHE A 83 -4.80 -4.85 13.11
N TYR A 84 -4.29 -5.38 12.00
CA TYR A 84 -2.91 -5.23 11.59
C TYR A 84 -2.85 -4.95 10.09
N LEU A 85 -2.06 -3.97 9.70
CA LEU A 85 -1.68 -3.76 8.31
C LEU A 85 -0.23 -4.21 8.15
N LEU A 86 -0.02 -5.33 7.45
CA LEU A 86 1.32 -5.80 7.12
C LEU A 86 1.74 -5.27 5.77
N MET A 87 2.85 -4.53 5.76
CA MET A 87 3.53 -4.06 4.56
C MET A 87 4.77 -4.91 4.31
N MET A 88 4.85 -5.56 3.14
CA MET A 88 5.95 -6.47 2.78
C MET A 88 6.27 -6.40 1.28
N PRO A 89 7.46 -6.89 0.84
CA PRO A 89 7.80 -6.95 -0.58
C PRO A 89 6.75 -7.71 -1.41
N GLY A 90 6.45 -7.19 -2.61
CA GLY A 90 5.39 -7.73 -3.47
C GLY A 90 5.60 -9.19 -3.90
N ASP A 91 6.84 -9.61 -4.09
CA ASP A 91 7.24 -10.94 -4.53
C ASP A 91 7.46 -11.96 -3.38
N LYS A 92 7.57 -11.47 -2.13
CA LYS A 92 7.83 -12.32 -0.97
C LYS A 92 6.61 -13.17 -0.61
N PRO A 93 6.74 -14.51 -0.41
CA PRO A 93 5.64 -15.34 0.06
C PRO A 93 5.24 -14.97 1.49
N PHE A 94 3.95 -15.17 1.83
CA PHE A 94 3.41 -14.85 3.14
C PHE A 94 2.68 -16.04 3.77
N LYS A 95 2.98 -16.27 5.04
CA LYS A 95 2.28 -17.25 5.88
C LYS A 95 1.88 -16.62 7.21
N THR A 96 0.59 -16.64 7.52
CA THR A 96 0.06 -16.10 8.79
C THR A 96 0.67 -16.74 10.02
N LYS A 97 1.07 -18.01 9.94
CA LYS A 97 1.71 -18.75 11.04
C LYS A 97 3.04 -18.14 11.44
N GLU A 98 3.89 -17.83 10.46
CA GLU A 98 5.20 -17.20 10.68
C GLU A 98 5.05 -15.87 11.40
N LEU A 99 4.19 -14.99 10.87
CA LEU A 99 3.91 -13.68 11.47
C LEU A 99 3.36 -13.79 12.89
N SER A 100 2.35 -14.65 13.11
CA SER A 100 1.74 -14.81 14.42
C SER A 100 2.73 -15.34 15.46
N HIS A 101 3.62 -16.26 15.06
CA HIS A 101 4.67 -16.78 15.93
C HIS A 101 5.69 -15.69 16.30
N GLN A 102 6.12 -14.88 15.34
CA GLN A 102 7.07 -13.79 15.57
C GLN A 102 6.51 -12.72 16.51
N LEU A 103 5.22 -12.41 16.39
CA LEU A 103 4.53 -11.45 17.26
C LEU A 103 4.12 -12.03 18.62
N GLY A 104 4.25 -13.34 18.81
CA GLY A 104 3.81 -14.01 20.06
C GLY A 104 2.29 -13.95 20.28
N ILE A 105 1.49 -13.93 19.22
CA ILE A 105 0.03 -13.81 19.26
C ILE A 105 -0.66 -15.02 18.63
N SER A 106 -1.98 -15.14 18.88
CA SER A 106 -2.81 -16.15 18.22
C SER A 106 -2.81 -15.96 16.71
N ARG A 107 -3.07 -17.05 15.97
CA ARG A 107 -3.10 -17.03 14.51
C ARG A 107 -4.02 -15.93 13.99
N LEU A 108 -3.47 -15.11 13.09
CA LEU A 108 -4.20 -14.09 12.36
C LEU A 108 -4.94 -14.67 11.15
N SER A 109 -5.97 -13.98 10.73
CA SER A 109 -6.69 -14.18 9.46
C SER A 109 -6.81 -12.88 8.70
N PHE A 110 -7.14 -12.94 7.41
CA PHE A 110 -7.46 -11.74 6.66
C PHE A 110 -8.71 -11.07 7.26
N ALA A 111 -8.66 -9.76 7.42
CA ALA A 111 -9.82 -8.96 7.80
C ALA A 111 -10.83 -8.90 6.65
N SER A 112 -12.08 -8.60 6.95
CA SER A 112 -13.13 -8.54 5.93
C SER A 112 -13.01 -7.27 5.07
N PRO A 113 -13.63 -7.25 3.88
CA PRO A 113 -13.72 -6.04 3.07
C PRO A 113 -14.36 -4.86 3.83
N GLU A 114 -15.37 -5.15 4.65
CA GLU A 114 -16.06 -4.13 5.46
C GLU A 114 -15.12 -3.53 6.52
N ASP A 115 -14.33 -4.39 7.19
CA ASP A 115 -13.32 -3.92 8.15
C ASP A 115 -12.25 -3.07 7.43
N MET A 116 -11.84 -3.48 6.22
CA MET A 116 -10.85 -2.73 5.42
C MET A 116 -11.39 -1.35 5.00
N GLU A 117 -12.64 -1.28 4.58
CA GLU A 117 -13.28 -0.01 4.23
C GLU A 117 -13.44 0.88 5.46
N GLN A 118 -13.87 0.31 6.59
CA GLN A 118 -14.08 1.05 7.84
C GLN A 118 -12.80 1.69 8.37
N TYR A 119 -11.69 0.95 8.41
CA TYR A 119 -10.45 1.43 9.04
C TYR A 119 -9.50 2.14 8.07
N LEU A 120 -9.41 1.67 6.83
CA LEU A 120 -8.42 2.14 5.86
C LEU A 120 -9.04 2.93 4.70
N ASP A 121 -10.37 2.98 4.57
CA ASP A 121 -11.08 3.48 3.38
C ASP A 121 -10.53 2.85 2.09
N CYS A 122 -10.17 1.58 2.16
CA CYS A 122 -9.68 0.78 1.05
C CYS A 122 -10.62 -0.37 0.74
N THR A 123 -10.52 -0.90 -0.48
CA THR A 123 -11.22 -2.11 -0.91
C THR A 123 -10.21 -3.22 -1.21
N PRO A 124 -10.62 -4.50 -1.27
CA PRO A 124 -9.73 -5.58 -1.68
C PRO A 124 -8.98 -5.23 -2.98
N GLY A 125 -7.66 -5.44 -2.97
CA GLY A 125 -6.77 -5.06 -4.06
C GLY A 125 -6.24 -3.61 -4.01
N SER A 126 -6.76 -2.75 -3.12
CA SER A 126 -6.27 -1.38 -2.95
C SER A 126 -5.73 -1.06 -1.56
N SER A 127 -5.60 -2.08 -0.70
CA SER A 127 -5.03 -1.92 0.65
C SER A 127 -3.68 -1.23 0.58
N SER A 128 -3.47 -0.22 1.43
CA SER A 128 -2.30 0.64 1.35
C SER A 128 -1.94 1.23 2.70
N VAL A 129 -0.64 1.46 2.91
CA VAL A 129 -0.14 2.25 4.05
C VAL A 129 -0.75 3.65 4.08
N MET A 130 -1.11 4.22 2.93
CA MET A 130 -1.79 5.51 2.84
C MET A 130 -3.17 5.50 3.52
N GLY A 131 -3.82 4.33 3.59
CA GLY A 131 -5.09 4.14 4.30
C GLY A 131 -5.03 4.41 5.80
N LEU A 132 -3.83 4.33 6.42
CA LEU A 132 -3.65 4.66 7.85
C LEU A 132 -4.04 6.12 8.18
N ALA A 133 -4.06 7.01 7.19
CA ALA A 133 -4.59 8.36 7.36
C ALA A 133 -6.08 8.40 7.76
N ASN A 134 -6.83 7.31 7.55
CA ASN A 134 -8.25 7.17 7.93
C ASN A 134 -8.43 6.57 9.34
N ASP A 135 -7.43 5.86 9.86
CA ASP A 135 -7.47 5.24 11.20
C ASP A 135 -7.17 6.27 12.31
N LYS A 136 -8.13 7.17 12.55
CA LYS A 136 -7.97 8.26 13.53
C LYS A 136 -7.90 7.80 14.99
N GLU A 137 -8.32 6.58 15.27
CA GLU A 137 -8.35 6.00 16.61
C GLU A 137 -7.17 5.06 16.88
N ASN A 138 -6.25 4.92 15.93
CA ASN A 138 -5.10 4.00 16.02
C ASN A 138 -5.50 2.56 16.35
N LYS A 139 -6.53 2.07 15.67
CA LYS A 139 -7.02 0.69 15.81
C LYS A 139 -6.19 -0.33 15.05
N VAL A 140 -5.46 0.14 14.04
CA VAL A 140 -4.65 -0.69 13.16
C VAL A 140 -3.18 -0.59 13.55
N GLN A 141 -2.59 -1.70 13.96
CA GLN A 141 -1.15 -1.78 14.15
C GLN A 141 -0.45 -1.97 12.80
N LEU A 142 0.44 -1.05 12.45
CA LEU A 142 1.31 -1.21 11.28
C LEU A 142 2.43 -2.21 11.58
N LEU A 143 2.58 -3.19 10.70
CA LEU A 143 3.69 -4.12 10.68
C LEU A 143 4.47 -3.89 9.38
N MET A 144 5.79 -3.80 9.45
CA MET A 144 6.64 -3.63 8.27
C MET A 144 7.72 -4.70 8.22
N ASP A 145 7.78 -5.40 7.10
CA ASP A 145 8.91 -6.29 6.81
C ASP A 145 10.18 -5.44 6.66
N GLU A 146 11.28 -5.86 7.31
CA GLU A 146 12.55 -5.13 7.26
C GLU A 146 13.10 -4.93 5.83
N ASP A 147 12.75 -5.81 4.89
CA ASP A 147 13.21 -5.67 3.51
C ASP A 147 12.54 -4.48 2.79
N VAL A 148 11.34 -4.06 3.20
CA VAL A 148 10.74 -2.82 2.71
C VAL A 148 11.53 -1.61 3.18
N VAL A 149 11.97 -1.64 4.43
CA VAL A 149 12.70 -0.51 5.07
C VAL A 149 14.09 -0.31 4.48
N LYS A 150 14.71 -1.36 3.96
CA LYS A 150 16.04 -1.31 3.32
C LYS A 150 16.03 -0.62 1.96
N GLY A 151 14.88 -0.57 1.30
CA GLY A 151 14.72 0.06 -0.02
C GLY A 151 14.75 1.59 0.08
N GLU A 152 15.39 2.27 -0.87
CA GLU A 152 15.35 3.73 -0.99
C GLU A 152 13.92 4.22 -1.27
N PHE A 153 13.21 3.48 -2.11
CA PHE A 153 11.82 3.75 -2.49
C PHE A 153 10.92 2.58 -2.12
N LEU A 154 9.67 2.92 -1.86
CA LEU A 154 8.58 1.96 -1.76
C LEU A 154 7.45 2.35 -2.72
N GLY A 155 6.77 1.33 -3.24
CA GLY A 155 5.55 1.48 -4.03
C GLY A 155 4.32 1.19 -3.18
N CYS A 156 3.26 1.97 -3.35
CA CYS A 156 1.97 1.73 -2.71
C CYS A 156 0.81 2.27 -3.56
N HIS A 157 -0.43 2.00 -3.15
CA HIS A 157 -1.61 2.56 -3.78
C HIS A 157 -2.10 3.83 -3.06
N PRO A 158 -2.66 4.82 -3.76
CA PRO A 158 -3.38 5.94 -3.16
C PRO A 158 -4.82 5.53 -2.75
N CYS A 159 -4.98 4.44 -2.00
CA CYS A 159 -6.25 3.83 -1.58
C CYS A 159 -7.17 3.34 -2.71
N ILE A 160 -6.65 3.26 -3.94
CA ILE A 160 -7.32 2.71 -5.14
C ILE A 160 -6.35 1.84 -5.91
N ASN A 161 -6.84 0.84 -6.65
CA ASN A 161 -6.00 -0.09 -7.39
C ASN A 161 -5.83 0.25 -8.89
N THR A 162 -6.15 1.46 -9.28
CA THR A 162 -6.01 1.96 -10.67
C THR A 162 -4.89 2.97 -10.82
N SER A 163 -4.19 3.26 -9.73
CA SER A 163 -3.00 4.10 -9.67
C SER A 163 -2.03 3.55 -8.62
N SER A 164 -0.74 3.77 -8.84
CA SER A 164 0.32 3.41 -7.90
C SER A 164 1.27 4.59 -7.72
N LEU A 165 1.79 4.69 -6.50
CA LEU A 165 2.71 5.73 -6.07
C LEU A 165 4.09 5.14 -5.78
N LYS A 166 5.14 5.93 -6.03
CA LYS A 166 6.49 5.73 -5.52
C LYS A 166 6.83 6.87 -4.59
N LEU A 167 7.29 6.54 -3.38
CA LEU A 167 7.74 7.50 -2.39
C LEU A 167 9.12 7.10 -1.87
N TYR A 168 9.87 8.07 -1.35
CA TYR A 168 11.04 7.75 -0.54
C TYR A 168 10.61 7.03 0.73
N THR A 169 11.21 5.87 1.01
CA THR A 169 10.93 5.08 2.22
C THR A 169 11.14 5.93 3.48
N LYS A 170 12.22 6.72 3.50
CA LYS A 170 12.54 7.64 4.58
C LYS A 170 11.42 8.65 4.85
N ASP A 171 10.84 9.24 3.81
CA ASP A 171 9.76 10.23 3.96
C ASP A 171 8.47 9.59 4.53
N VAL A 172 8.18 8.35 4.14
CA VAL A 172 7.06 7.61 4.74
C VAL A 172 7.31 7.37 6.23
N LEU A 173 8.50 6.91 6.60
CA LEU A 173 8.84 6.60 8.00
C LEU A 173 8.95 7.84 8.88
N GLU A 174 9.57 8.92 8.41
CA GLU A 174 9.92 10.07 9.23
C GLU A 174 8.89 11.21 9.18
N LYS A 175 8.03 11.25 8.15
CA LYS A 175 7.06 12.33 7.98
C LYS A 175 5.61 11.84 7.92
N PHE A 176 5.30 10.89 7.02
CA PHE A 176 3.93 10.41 6.84
C PHE A 176 3.42 9.68 8.09
N LEU A 177 4.10 8.62 8.52
CA LEU A 177 3.67 7.80 9.66
C LEU A 177 3.52 8.60 10.97
N PRO A 178 4.46 9.48 11.37
CA PRO A 178 4.28 10.33 12.53
C PRO A 178 3.07 11.26 12.43
N THR A 179 2.80 11.80 11.23
CA THR A 179 1.65 12.69 11.01
C THR A 179 0.31 11.97 11.18
N VAL A 180 0.24 10.72 10.79
CA VAL A 180 -0.96 9.89 10.96
C VAL A 180 -0.96 9.10 12.28
N HIS A 181 0.00 9.39 13.17
CA HIS A 181 0.15 8.81 14.51
C HIS A 181 0.31 7.29 14.54
N HIS A 182 0.99 6.74 13.54
CA HIS A 182 1.31 5.31 13.48
C HIS A 182 2.79 5.06 13.57
N GLU A 183 3.18 4.08 14.40
CA GLU A 183 4.54 3.58 14.50
C GLU A 183 4.59 2.14 14.00
N PRO A 184 5.56 1.77 13.14
CA PRO A 184 5.66 0.42 12.65
C PRO A 184 6.28 -0.52 13.69
N VAL A 185 5.76 -1.73 13.79
CA VAL A 185 6.47 -2.86 14.38
C VAL A 185 7.17 -3.59 13.24
N TYR A 186 8.48 -3.74 13.35
CA TYR A 186 9.29 -4.40 12.33
C TYR A 186 9.24 -5.91 12.49
N VAL A 187 9.15 -6.61 11.36
CA VAL A 187 9.12 -8.06 11.29
C VAL A 187 10.09 -8.56 10.22
N VAL A 188 10.58 -9.78 10.38
CA VAL A 188 11.44 -10.45 9.41
C VAL A 188 10.69 -11.67 8.88
N LEU A 189 10.22 -11.62 7.66
CA LEU A 189 9.48 -12.70 7.04
C LEU A 189 10.35 -13.41 6.00
N ASN A 190 10.41 -14.73 6.08
CA ASN A 190 11.17 -15.58 5.17
C ASN A 190 10.27 -16.38 4.23
N GLY A 191 8.96 -16.43 4.53
CA GLY A 191 7.99 -17.21 3.79
C GLY A 191 7.94 -18.70 4.17
N ASP A 192 8.49 -19.06 5.35
CA ASP A 192 8.58 -20.42 5.88
C ASP A 192 7.32 -20.88 6.66
#